data_b67d01010c67cc89042297176ab2b84b
#
_entry.id   b67d01010c67cc89042297176ab2b84b
#
_cell.length_a   1.000
_cell.length_b   1.000
_cell.length_c   1.000
_cell.angle_alpha   90.00
_cell.angle_beta   90.00
_cell.angle_gamma   90.00
#
_symmetry.space_group_name_H-M   'P 1'
#
loop_
_entity.id
_entity.type
_entity.pdbx_description
1 polymer ?
#
loop_
_entity_poly.entity_id
_entity_poly.type
_entity_poly.pdbx_seq_one_letter_code
_entity_poly.pdbx_strand_id
1 'polypeptide(L)'
;MTRVALYARYSSDNQRDASIEDQLRICREQAKREGWTIVGTYKDAGISGSSMILRPGIQSLLQDAQGGQFDLVVAEALDRISRDQADVATLFKHLKFANVPIVTLAEGEISELHVGLKGTMNALFLKDLAAKTHRGLRGRVEDGKSGGGLCYGYKVIQQTDGRGQ
;
A
#
# COMPACT_ATOMS: atom_id res chain seq x y z
N MET A 1 -13.01 5.15 -27.26
CA MET A 1 -11.63 5.01 -26.80
C MET A 1 -11.64 5.24 -25.30
N THR A 2 -11.24 4.26 -24.49
CA THR A 2 -11.34 4.34 -23.02
C THR A 2 -10.32 5.34 -22.47
N ARG A 3 -10.80 6.35 -21.74
CA ARG A 3 -9.97 7.38 -21.12
C ARG A 3 -9.52 6.88 -19.74
N VAL A 4 -8.22 6.85 -19.48
CA VAL A 4 -7.70 6.30 -18.22
C VAL A 4 -6.92 7.31 -17.40
N ALA A 5 -7.10 7.22 -16.09
CA ALA A 5 -6.30 7.91 -15.09
C ALA A 5 -5.29 6.93 -14.48
N LEU A 6 -4.02 7.32 -14.39
CA LEU A 6 -3.00 6.53 -13.72
C LEU A 6 -2.81 7.02 -12.29
N TYR A 7 -2.64 6.09 -11.35
CA TYR A 7 -2.31 6.41 -9.96
C TYR A 7 -1.09 5.65 -9.48
N ALA A 8 -0.17 6.35 -8.80
CA ALA A 8 1.00 5.77 -8.17
C ALA A 8 1.32 6.45 -6.83
N ARG A 9 1.89 5.70 -5.89
CA ARG A 9 2.32 6.25 -4.61
C ARG A 9 3.46 5.47 -3.96
N TYR A 10 4.19 6.13 -3.05
CA TYR A 10 5.06 5.48 -2.08
C TYR A 10 4.83 6.01 -0.65
N SER A 11 5.15 5.20 0.37
CA SER A 11 4.78 5.46 1.77
C SER A 11 5.95 5.71 2.72
N SER A 12 7.20 5.75 2.29
CA SER A 12 8.34 5.96 3.20
C SER A 12 9.43 6.82 2.57
N ASP A 13 10.09 7.61 3.40
CA ASP A 13 11.19 8.52 3.05
C ASP A 13 12.41 7.82 2.40
N ASN A 14 12.47 6.48 2.48
CA ASN A 14 13.54 5.65 1.88
C ASN A 14 13.22 5.12 0.48
N GLN A 15 12.01 5.33 -0.04
CA GLN A 15 11.65 4.97 -1.42
C GLN A 15 11.69 6.23 -2.29
N ARG A 16 12.59 6.23 -3.25
CA ARG A 16 12.88 7.36 -4.16
C ARG A 16 11.72 7.63 -5.12
N ASP A 17 11.66 8.83 -5.68
CA ASP A 17 10.79 9.22 -6.81
C ASP A 17 10.84 8.22 -7.98
N ALA A 18 11.98 7.55 -8.18
CA ALA A 18 12.14 6.44 -9.11
C ALA A 18 11.08 5.33 -8.96
N SER A 19 10.60 5.06 -7.72
CA SER A 19 9.57 4.06 -7.49
C SER A 19 8.19 4.47 -8.05
N ILE A 20 7.83 5.75 -8.02
CA ILE A 20 6.59 6.25 -8.65
C ILE A 20 6.69 6.18 -10.16
N GLU A 21 7.79 6.62 -10.73
CA GLU A 21 7.99 6.60 -12.19
C GLU A 21 8.03 5.17 -12.75
N ASP A 22 8.58 4.21 -12.01
CA ASP A 22 8.52 2.80 -12.39
C ASP A 22 7.08 2.27 -12.40
N GLN A 23 6.30 2.56 -11.35
CA GLN A 23 4.87 2.20 -11.30
C GLN A 23 4.11 2.82 -12.49
N LEU A 24 4.32 4.11 -12.74
CA LEU A 24 3.67 4.79 -13.85
C LEU A 24 4.12 4.26 -15.22
N ARG A 25 5.39 3.90 -15.37
CA ARG A 25 5.92 3.32 -16.60
C ARG A 25 5.19 2.03 -16.96
N ILE A 26 5.10 1.08 -16.03
CA ILE A 26 4.40 -0.18 -16.29
C ILE A 26 2.89 0.02 -16.53
N CYS A 27 2.25 0.97 -15.83
CA CYS A 27 0.87 1.33 -16.12
C CYS A 27 0.69 1.95 -17.52
N ARG A 28 1.63 2.79 -17.98
CA ARG A 28 1.63 3.34 -19.36
C ARG A 28 1.80 2.25 -20.40
N GLU A 29 2.68 1.28 -20.17
CA GLU A 29 2.88 0.13 -21.05
C GLU A 29 1.62 -0.71 -21.17
N GLN A 30 0.90 -0.92 -20.07
CA GLN A 30 -0.40 -1.61 -20.09
C GLN A 30 -1.45 -0.81 -20.85
N ALA A 31 -1.58 0.49 -20.57
CA ALA A 31 -2.52 1.36 -21.28
C ALA A 31 -2.28 1.35 -22.79
N LYS A 32 -1.00 1.34 -23.23
CA LYS A 32 -0.63 1.23 -24.64
C LYS A 32 -1.04 -0.13 -25.23
N ARG A 33 -0.85 -1.23 -24.49
CA ARG A 33 -1.26 -2.58 -24.96
C ARG A 33 -2.76 -2.68 -25.17
N GLU A 34 -3.53 -2.11 -24.25
CA GLU A 34 -5.01 -2.14 -24.29
C GLU A 34 -5.61 -1.08 -25.22
N GLY A 35 -4.80 -0.20 -25.81
CA GLY A 35 -5.27 0.89 -26.66
C GLY A 35 -6.03 1.99 -25.91
N TRP A 36 -5.73 2.17 -24.61
CA TRP A 36 -6.36 3.19 -23.77
C TRP A 36 -5.69 4.55 -23.92
N THR A 37 -6.45 5.62 -23.76
CA THR A 37 -5.95 7.00 -23.80
C THR A 37 -5.72 7.52 -22.39
N ILE A 38 -4.47 7.81 -22.04
CA ILE A 38 -4.13 8.38 -20.72
C ILE A 38 -4.50 9.86 -20.72
N VAL A 39 -5.42 10.26 -19.84
CA VAL A 39 -5.92 11.64 -19.70
C VAL A 39 -5.47 12.31 -18.40
N GLY A 40 -5.04 11.53 -17.39
CA GLY A 40 -4.57 12.06 -16.12
C GLY A 40 -3.55 11.14 -15.46
N THR A 41 -2.67 11.73 -14.65
CA THR A 41 -1.70 11.00 -13.83
C THR A 41 -1.68 11.63 -12.44
N TYR A 42 -1.99 10.83 -11.44
CA TYR A 42 -2.10 11.25 -10.04
C TYR A 42 -1.05 10.53 -9.21
N LYS A 43 -0.41 11.25 -8.30
CA LYS A 43 0.65 10.70 -7.47
C LYS A 43 0.66 11.28 -6.07
N ASP A 44 0.97 10.42 -5.09
CA ASP A 44 1.18 10.80 -3.71
C ASP A 44 2.54 10.30 -3.23
N ALA A 45 3.43 11.25 -2.94
CA ALA A 45 4.82 10.99 -2.55
C ALA A 45 5.02 11.23 -1.05
N GLY A 46 5.70 10.29 -0.36
CA GLY A 46 6.21 10.52 1.00
C GLY A 46 5.15 10.62 2.10
N ILE A 47 3.89 10.31 1.82
CA ILE A 47 2.82 10.38 2.82
C ILE A 47 2.68 9.00 3.46
N SER A 48 3.32 8.80 4.63
CA SER A 48 3.24 7.56 5.39
C SER A 48 1.87 7.43 6.05
N GLY A 49 1.23 6.26 5.89
CA GLY A 49 0.17 5.72 6.76
C GLY A 49 -1.04 6.60 7.10
N SER A 50 -1.02 7.85 6.73
CA SER A 50 -2.10 8.80 7.00
C SER A 50 -3.31 8.50 6.12
N SER A 51 -4.48 8.77 6.67
CA SER A 51 -5.76 8.60 6.01
C SER A 51 -5.77 9.21 4.60
N MET A 52 -6.58 8.66 3.73
CA MET A 52 -6.81 9.11 2.35
C MET A 52 -7.13 10.62 2.25
N ILE A 53 -7.66 11.21 3.32
CA ILE A 53 -7.98 12.65 3.45
C ILE A 53 -6.74 13.54 3.27
N LEU A 54 -5.56 13.07 3.63
CA LEU A 54 -4.31 13.84 3.55
C LEU A 54 -3.51 13.59 2.26
N ARG A 55 -4.09 12.90 1.28
CA ARG A 55 -3.43 12.56 0.01
C ARG A 55 -3.99 13.41 -1.13
N PRO A 56 -3.30 14.48 -1.53
CA PRO A 56 -3.80 15.40 -2.56
C PRO A 56 -4.00 14.71 -3.92
N GLY A 57 -3.16 13.74 -4.28
CA GLY A 57 -3.31 12.98 -5.52
C GLY A 57 -4.61 12.17 -5.57
N ILE A 58 -4.96 11.46 -4.49
CA ILE A 58 -6.24 10.74 -4.38
C ILE A 58 -7.43 11.71 -4.38
N GLN A 59 -7.32 12.85 -3.70
CA GLN A 59 -8.41 13.84 -3.64
C GLN A 59 -8.70 14.40 -5.04
N SER A 60 -7.66 14.77 -5.79
CA SER A 60 -7.81 15.24 -7.17
C SER A 60 -8.37 14.16 -8.07
N LEU A 61 -7.91 12.92 -7.93
CA LEU A 61 -8.43 11.78 -8.69
C LEU A 61 -9.93 11.57 -8.44
N LEU A 62 -10.39 11.65 -7.19
CA LEU A 62 -11.81 11.50 -6.85
C LEU A 62 -12.67 12.65 -7.40
N GLN A 63 -12.16 13.87 -7.32
CA GLN A 63 -12.84 15.05 -7.87
C GLN A 63 -13.01 14.93 -9.40
N ASP A 64 -11.95 14.54 -10.10
CA ASP A 64 -11.97 14.39 -11.55
C ASP A 64 -12.80 13.19 -12.00
N ALA A 65 -12.86 12.11 -11.20
CA ALA A 65 -13.77 10.99 -11.43
C ALA A 65 -15.25 11.43 -11.36
N GLN A 66 -15.59 12.22 -10.35
CA GLN A 66 -16.95 12.78 -10.23
C GLN A 66 -17.29 13.74 -11.38
N GLY A 67 -16.28 14.46 -11.89
CA GLY A 67 -16.38 15.33 -13.05
C GLY A 67 -16.40 14.58 -14.40
N GLY A 68 -16.31 13.24 -14.41
CA GLY A 68 -16.34 12.43 -15.63
C GLY A 68 -15.14 12.64 -16.56
N GLN A 69 -13.97 12.99 -16.00
CA GLN A 69 -12.77 13.27 -16.80
C GLN A 69 -12.16 12.00 -17.40
N PHE A 70 -12.39 10.84 -16.81
CA PHE A 70 -11.90 9.54 -17.26
C PHE A 70 -12.90 8.42 -16.95
N ASP A 71 -12.71 7.28 -17.60
CA ASP A 71 -13.62 6.15 -17.55
C ASP A 71 -13.08 5.00 -16.70
N LEU A 72 -11.77 5.03 -16.34
CA LEU A 72 -11.07 3.93 -15.68
C LEU A 72 -9.87 4.46 -14.88
N VAL A 73 -9.62 3.90 -13.71
CA VAL A 73 -8.39 4.12 -12.92
C VAL A 73 -7.47 2.92 -13.05
N VAL A 74 -6.19 3.16 -13.34
CA VAL A 74 -5.16 2.13 -13.45
C VAL A 74 -4.07 2.35 -12.42
N ALA A 75 -3.70 1.29 -11.68
CA ALA A 75 -2.60 1.27 -10.73
C ALA A 75 -1.80 -0.03 -10.82
N GLU A 76 -0.59 -0.07 -10.27
CA GLU A 76 0.24 -1.29 -10.27
C GLU A 76 -0.43 -2.42 -9.48
N ALA A 77 -0.84 -2.14 -8.25
CA ALA A 77 -1.47 -3.09 -7.35
C ALA A 77 -2.35 -2.36 -6.32
N LEU A 78 -3.25 -3.08 -5.68
CA LEU A 78 -4.18 -2.50 -4.71
C LEU A 78 -3.46 -1.94 -3.45
N ASP A 79 -2.37 -2.56 -3.01
CA ASP A 79 -1.54 -2.09 -1.90
C ASP A 79 -0.72 -0.84 -2.24
N ARG A 80 -0.52 -0.55 -3.52
CA ARG A 80 0.03 0.73 -3.99
C ARG A 80 -0.99 1.86 -3.90
N ILE A 81 -2.26 1.57 -3.94
CA ILE A 81 -3.31 2.56 -3.69
C ILE A 81 -3.39 2.88 -2.20
N SER A 82 -3.62 1.88 -1.36
CA SER A 82 -3.51 2.01 0.10
C SER A 82 -3.21 0.66 0.76
N ARG A 83 -2.51 0.70 1.89
CA ARG A 83 -2.32 -0.46 2.78
C ARG A 83 -3.46 -0.57 3.78
N ASP A 84 -4.19 0.52 4.01
CA ASP A 84 -5.34 0.56 4.88
C ASP A 84 -6.60 0.07 4.14
N GLN A 85 -7.27 -0.91 4.73
CA GLN A 85 -8.48 -1.51 4.14
C GLN A 85 -9.65 -0.51 4.09
N ALA A 86 -9.81 0.33 5.10
CA ALA A 86 -10.89 1.29 5.15
C ALA A 86 -10.74 2.35 4.06
N ASP A 87 -9.50 2.78 3.80
CA ASP A 87 -9.17 3.69 2.69
C ASP A 87 -9.51 3.07 1.34
N VAL A 88 -9.07 1.81 1.11
CA VAL A 88 -9.35 1.10 -0.15
C VAL A 88 -10.86 0.92 -0.37
N ALA A 89 -11.59 0.53 0.67
CA ALA A 89 -13.04 0.36 0.60
C ALA A 89 -13.76 1.68 0.34
N THR A 90 -13.31 2.76 0.95
CA THR A 90 -13.86 4.11 0.75
C THR A 90 -13.60 4.59 -0.67
N LEU A 91 -12.36 4.48 -1.17
CA LEU A 91 -12.00 4.82 -2.53
C LEU A 91 -12.83 4.03 -3.56
N PHE A 92 -12.93 2.71 -3.36
CA PHE A 92 -13.71 1.84 -4.22
C PHE A 92 -15.17 2.26 -4.28
N LYS A 93 -15.80 2.59 -3.14
CA LYS A 93 -17.18 3.08 -3.09
C LYS A 93 -17.37 4.40 -3.86
N HIS A 94 -16.46 5.37 -3.67
CA HIS A 94 -16.53 6.65 -4.37
C HIS A 94 -16.38 6.48 -5.89
N LEU A 95 -15.43 5.68 -6.34
CA LEU A 95 -15.23 5.43 -7.77
C LEU A 95 -16.37 4.61 -8.37
N LYS A 96 -16.91 3.64 -7.65
CA LYS A 96 -18.12 2.89 -8.07
C LYS A 96 -19.32 3.79 -8.21
N PHE A 97 -19.52 4.76 -7.31
CA PHE A 97 -20.59 5.75 -7.42
C PHE A 97 -20.42 6.65 -8.65
N ALA A 98 -19.18 6.98 -9.02
CA ALA A 98 -18.86 7.71 -10.25
C ALA A 98 -18.89 6.84 -11.53
N ASN A 99 -19.22 5.54 -11.42
CA ASN A 99 -19.14 4.56 -12.52
C ASN A 99 -17.73 4.41 -13.12
N VAL A 100 -16.70 4.59 -12.32
CA VAL A 100 -15.30 4.47 -12.72
C VAL A 100 -14.71 3.21 -12.08
N PRO A 101 -14.51 2.11 -12.83
CA PRO A 101 -13.84 0.91 -12.32
C PRO A 101 -12.36 1.18 -12.02
N ILE A 102 -11.77 0.30 -11.17
CA ILE A 102 -10.35 0.27 -10.87
C ILE A 102 -9.77 -0.99 -11.50
N VAL A 103 -8.70 -0.86 -12.24
CA VAL A 103 -7.91 -1.98 -12.76
C VAL A 103 -6.50 -1.87 -12.20
N THR A 104 -6.00 -2.98 -11.66
CA THR A 104 -4.60 -3.09 -11.26
C THR A 104 -3.88 -4.10 -12.12
N LEU A 105 -2.57 -3.95 -12.27
CA LEU A 105 -1.77 -4.89 -13.06
C LEU A 105 -1.61 -6.23 -12.34
N ALA A 106 -1.63 -6.21 -11.00
CA ALA A 106 -1.43 -7.40 -10.18
C ALA A 106 -2.72 -8.24 -10.04
N GLU A 107 -3.88 -7.57 -9.83
CA GLU A 107 -5.14 -8.24 -9.49
C GLU A 107 -6.17 -8.19 -10.65
N GLY A 108 -5.95 -7.38 -11.67
CA GLY A 108 -6.94 -7.11 -12.73
C GLY A 108 -8.02 -6.11 -12.30
N GLU A 109 -9.23 -6.26 -12.79
CA GLU A 109 -10.37 -5.43 -12.39
C GLU A 109 -10.77 -5.69 -10.94
N ILE A 110 -10.81 -4.63 -10.15
CA ILE A 110 -11.10 -4.71 -8.72
C ILE A 110 -12.60 -4.79 -8.47
N SER A 111 -13.01 -5.84 -7.78
CA SER A 111 -14.37 -6.07 -7.32
C SER A 111 -14.51 -5.91 -5.81
N GLU A 112 -15.74 -5.91 -5.31
CA GLU A 112 -16.04 -5.92 -3.87
C GLU A 112 -15.38 -7.12 -3.15
N LEU A 113 -15.28 -8.26 -3.85
CA LEU A 113 -14.62 -9.46 -3.32
C LEU A 113 -13.13 -9.21 -3.09
N HIS A 114 -12.44 -8.56 -4.02
CA HIS A 114 -11.02 -8.22 -3.87
C HIS A 114 -10.79 -7.29 -2.67
N VAL A 115 -11.63 -6.28 -2.51
CA VAL A 115 -11.57 -5.32 -1.39
C VAL A 115 -11.79 -6.03 -0.06
N GLY A 116 -12.82 -6.88 0.05
CA GLY A 116 -13.15 -7.62 1.26
C GLY A 116 -12.09 -8.68 1.62
N LEU A 117 -11.69 -9.48 0.66
CA LEU A 117 -10.74 -10.59 0.87
C LEU A 117 -9.35 -10.08 1.26
N LYS A 118 -8.84 -9.06 0.55
CA LYS A 118 -7.52 -8.49 0.86
C LYS A 118 -7.45 -7.90 2.26
N GLY A 119 -8.51 -7.24 2.70
CA GLY A 119 -8.61 -6.72 4.06
C GLY A 119 -8.58 -7.82 5.13
N THR A 120 -9.33 -8.89 4.92
CA THR A 120 -9.36 -10.04 5.83
C THR A 120 -8.00 -10.75 5.86
N MET A 121 -7.36 -10.96 4.72
CA MET A 121 -6.03 -11.57 4.65
C MET A 121 -4.96 -10.71 5.32
N ASN A 122 -4.99 -9.40 5.15
CA ASN A 122 -4.07 -8.49 5.83
C ASN A 122 -4.24 -8.53 7.36
N ALA A 123 -5.48 -8.57 7.85
CA ALA A 123 -5.76 -8.68 9.28
C ALA A 123 -5.26 -10.01 9.86
N LEU A 124 -5.46 -11.12 9.15
CA LEU A 124 -4.93 -12.44 9.54
C LEU A 124 -3.40 -12.46 9.53
N PHE A 125 -2.78 -11.91 8.50
CA PHE A 125 -1.32 -11.82 8.40
C PHE A 125 -0.71 -11.01 9.56
N LEU A 126 -1.30 -9.86 9.90
CA LEU A 126 -0.84 -9.04 11.04
C LEU A 126 -1.01 -9.77 12.38
N LYS A 127 -2.11 -10.51 12.55
CA LYS A 127 -2.34 -11.33 13.73
C LYS A 127 -1.30 -12.44 13.85
N ASP A 128 -1.01 -13.14 12.77
CA ASP A 128 0.02 -14.18 12.74
C ASP A 128 1.44 -13.63 12.99
N LEU A 129 1.74 -12.47 12.40
CA LEU A 129 3.01 -11.79 12.63
C LEU A 129 3.17 -11.37 14.08
N ALA A 130 2.14 -10.79 14.69
CA ALA A 130 2.14 -10.43 16.10
C ALA A 130 2.35 -11.66 16.99
N ALA A 131 1.66 -12.78 16.73
CA ALA A 131 1.82 -14.02 17.48
C ALA A 131 3.25 -14.59 17.36
N LYS A 132 3.84 -14.58 16.14
CA LYS A 132 5.22 -15.01 15.91
C LYS A 132 6.23 -14.12 16.64
N THR A 133 6.05 -12.80 16.57
CA THR A 133 6.90 -11.83 17.25
C THR A 133 6.84 -12.01 18.76
N HIS A 134 5.63 -12.13 19.32
CA HIS A 134 5.45 -12.36 20.76
C HIS A 134 6.08 -13.66 21.23
N ARG A 135 5.97 -14.75 20.44
CA ARG A 135 6.62 -16.02 20.72
C ARG A 135 8.14 -15.89 20.71
N GLY A 136 8.69 -15.20 19.71
CA GLY A 136 10.15 -14.96 19.62
C GLY A 136 10.68 -14.11 20.78
N LEU A 137 9.96 -13.08 21.20
CA LEU A 137 10.30 -12.25 22.35
C LEU A 137 10.25 -13.07 23.66
N ARG A 138 9.22 -13.88 23.82
CA ARG A 138 9.08 -14.76 24.98
C ARG A 138 10.24 -15.76 25.07
N GLY A 139 10.62 -16.43 23.96
CA GLY A 139 11.75 -17.34 23.93
C GLY A 139 13.06 -16.64 24.33
N ARG A 140 13.29 -15.42 23.86
CA ARG A 140 14.47 -14.62 24.27
C ARG A 140 14.48 -14.32 25.76
N VAL A 141 13.35 -14.00 26.36
CA VAL A 141 13.24 -13.73 27.79
C VAL A 141 13.45 -15.01 28.60
N GLU A 142 12.89 -16.15 28.16
CA GLU A 142 13.10 -17.46 28.77
C GLU A 142 14.57 -17.90 28.71
N ASP A 143 15.30 -17.50 27.65
CA ASP A 143 16.77 -17.67 27.51
C ASP A 143 17.60 -16.66 28.33
N GLY A 144 16.95 -15.82 29.15
CA GLY A 144 17.63 -14.79 29.95
C GLY A 144 18.12 -13.57 29.15
N LYS A 145 17.67 -13.41 27.91
CA LYS A 145 18.02 -12.28 27.03
C LYS A 145 16.93 -11.19 27.07
N SER A 146 17.30 -9.95 26.76
CA SER A 146 16.30 -8.87 26.67
C SER A 146 15.30 -9.14 25.55
N GLY A 147 14.02 -9.04 25.86
CA GLY A 147 12.92 -9.11 24.89
C GLY A 147 12.61 -7.79 24.18
N GLY A 148 13.31 -6.71 24.50
CA GLY A 148 13.11 -5.37 23.95
C GLY A 148 14.39 -4.58 23.85
N GLY A 149 14.30 -3.27 23.59
CA GLY A 149 15.45 -2.36 23.58
C GLY A 149 16.10 -2.15 24.95
N LEU A 150 17.09 -1.28 25.00
CA LEU A 150 17.76 -0.90 26.24
C LEU A 150 16.77 -0.26 27.22
N CYS A 151 16.66 -0.85 28.41
CA CYS A 151 15.88 -0.28 29.51
C CYS A 151 16.73 0.75 30.29
N TYR A 152 16.09 1.79 30.79
CA TYR A 152 16.71 2.76 31.66
C TYR A 152 17.35 2.07 32.89
N GLY A 153 18.60 2.41 33.20
CA GLY A 153 19.34 1.82 34.31
C GLY A 153 20.08 0.50 34.03
N TYR A 154 20.01 -0.02 32.79
CA TYR A 154 20.72 -1.23 32.38
C TYR A 154 21.78 -0.96 31.34
N LYS A 155 22.93 -1.63 31.43
CA LYS A 155 24.03 -1.56 30.50
C LYS A 155 24.12 -2.87 29.71
N VAL A 156 24.28 -2.80 28.40
CA VAL A 156 24.55 -4.00 27.60
C VAL A 156 25.96 -4.50 27.88
N ILE A 157 26.09 -5.75 28.30
CA ILE A 157 27.36 -6.43 28.41
C ILE A 157 27.41 -7.41 27.21
N GLN A 158 28.38 -7.23 26.33
CA GLN A 158 28.69 -8.25 25.33
C GLN A 158 29.35 -9.44 26.02
N GLN A 159 28.62 -10.54 26.04
CA GLN A 159 29.16 -11.81 26.54
C GLN A 159 29.35 -12.70 25.31
N THR A 160 30.62 -12.98 25.00
CA THR A 160 30.97 -13.95 23.97
C THR A 160 30.73 -15.34 24.58
N ASP A 161 29.70 -16.03 24.12
CA ASP A 161 29.57 -17.44 24.40
C ASP A 161 30.68 -18.20 23.63
N GLY A 162 31.12 -19.34 24.13
CA GLY A 162 32.23 -20.10 23.53
C GLY A 162 31.98 -20.64 22.11
N ARG A 163 30.95 -20.13 21.42
CA ARG A 163 30.58 -20.45 20.04
C ARG A 163 30.77 -19.29 19.06
N GLY A 164 31.29 -18.15 19.50
CA GLY A 164 31.69 -17.03 18.63
C GLY A 164 30.52 -16.23 18.00
N GLN A 165 29.33 -16.28 18.57
CA GLN A 165 28.19 -15.42 18.16
C GLN A 165 27.83 -14.40 19.22
#